data_df067ce14aff51543d130d506c28f601
#
_entry.id   df067ce14aff51543d130d506c28f601
#
_cell.length_a   1.000
_cell.length_b   1.000
_cell.length_c   1.000
_cell.angle_alpha   90.00
_cell.angle_beta   90.00
_cell.angle_gamma   90.00
#
_symmetry.space_group_name_H-M   'P 1'
#
loop_
_entity.id
_entity.type
_entity.pdbx_description
1 polymer ?
#
loop_
_entity_poly.entity_id
_entity_poly.type
_entity_poly.pdbx_seq_one_letter_code
_entity_poly.pdbx_strand_id
1 'polypeptide(L)'
;MRIALGQLDMVWEDKAQSFVRAEKMIKDSAKAGCDIIIFPEMSFTGCSINLEKIGEDENNSLTVSTMKKMAVTYQTAIAFGWAALGKEPGAKGTNRFTLVDKEGEVFADYAKLHPFTYGHEGEVFEKGTQIITVPFLGRTISMFICYDLRFPEIFQIAARKADIIFVTANWPSIRRAHWETLLRARAIETQSYVVGVNCVGERDGSVYTGDSMAVDSIGNVLGKLSGKEGILICNLDDRAWSLRKKFATAADRRESFYKEFF
;
A
#
# COMPACT_ATOMS: atom_id res chain seq x y z
N MET A 1 8.96 15.32 0.06
CA MET A 1 7.71 14.70 0.52
C MET A 1 7.92 14.08 1.89
N ARG A 2 7.10 14.42 2.86
CA ARG A 2 7.14 13.84 4.21
C ARG A 2 5.97 12.88 4.39
N ILE A 3 6.27 11.61 4.64
CA ILE A 3 5.29 10.55 4.70
C ILE A 3 5.16 9.95 6.10
N ALA A 4 3.97 9.49 6.46
CA ALA A 4 3.73 8.68 7.64
C ALA A 4 3.28 7.27 7.23
N LEU A 5 3.89 6.26 7.81
CA LEU A 5 3.50 4.86 7.71
C LEU A 5 2.69 4.52 8.96
N GLY A 6 1.38 4.34 8.80
CA GLY A 6 0.45 4.03 9.89
C GLY A 6 0.38 2.53 10.13
N GLN A 7 1.28 2.00 10.98
CA GLN A 7 1.30 0.59 11.37
C GLN A 7 0.17 0.32 12.37
N LEU A 8 -1.01 -0.01 11.83
CA LEU A 8 -2.25 -0.16 12.58
C LEU A 8 -2.40 -1.59 13.13
N ASP A 9 -2.81 -1.71 14.39
CA ASP A 9 -3.38 -2.91 14.97
C ASP A 9 -4.89 -2.88 14.76
N MET A 10 -5.33 -3.28 13.57
CA MET A 10 -6.73 -3.24 13.17
C MET A 10 -7.57 -4.26 13.95
N VAL A 11 -8.80 -3.89 14.28
CA VAL A 11 -9.74 -4.81 14.91
C VAL A 11 -10.40 -5.66 13.83
N TRP A 12 -10.35 -6.99 14.02
CA TRP A 12 -10.86 -7.95 13.04
C TRP A 12 -12.34 -7.73 12.74
N GLU A 13 -12.64 -7.45 11.48
CA GLU A 13 -13.98 -7.20 10.93
C GLU A 13 -14.80 -6.11 11.66
N ASP A 14 -14.12 -5.20 12.38
CA ASP A 14 -14.74 -4.08 13.09
C ASP A 14 -14.15 -2.75 12.60
N LYS A 15 -14.80 -2.18 11.59
CA LYS A 15 -14.41 -0.90 10.99
C LYS A 15 -14.47 0.25 11.98
N ALA A 16 -15.52 0.28 12.83
CA ALA A 16 -15.74 1.41 13.75
C ALA A 16 -14.59 1.56 14.74
N GLN A 17 -14.17 0.46 15.37
CA GLN A 17 -13.04 0.48 16.29
C GLN A 17 -11.72 0.78 15.56
N SER A 18 -11.52 0.23 14.37
CA SER A 18 -10.33 0.48 13.56
C SER A 18 -10.24 1.94 13.11
N PHE A 19 -11.37 2.58 12.77
CA PHE A 19 -11.41 4.02 12.44
C PHE A 19 -10.97 4.91 13.61
N VAL A 20 -11.39 4.61 14.83
CA VAL A 20 -10.98 5.37 16.03
C VAL A 20 -9.45 5.35 16.19
N ARG A 21 -8.83 4.18 16.02
CA ARG A 21 -7.36 4.04 16.09
C ARG A 21 -6.67 4.79 14.96
N ALA A 22 -7.19 4.64 13.73
CA ALA A 22 -6.66 5.31 12.56
C ALA A 22 -6.75 6.83 12.65
N GLU A 23 -7.87 7.37 13.15
CA GLU A 23 -8.06 8.81 13.32
C GLU A 23 -6.99 9.43 14.23
N LYS A 24 -6.62 8.76 15.32
CA LYS A 24 -5.52 9.20 16.18
C LYS A 24 -4.21 9.30 15.40
N MET A 25 -3.88 8.29 14.58
CA MET A 25 -2.67 8.29 13.76
C MET A 25 -2.70 9.39 12.69
N ILE A 26 -3.85 9.61 12.04
CA ILE A 26 -4.04 10.68 11.05
C ILE A 26 -3.79 12.04 11.70
N LYS A 27 -4.40 12.29 12.85
CA LYS A 27 -4.22 13.52 13.62
C LYS A 27 -2.77 13.75 14.02
N ASP A 28 -2.07 12.69 14.47
CA ASP A 28 -0.68 12.78 14.89
C ASP A 28 0.27 13.00 13.68
N SER A 29 -0.02 12.38 12.53
CA SER A 29 0.73 12.59 11.29
C SER A 29 0.55 14.00 10.74
N ALA A 30 -0.69 14.53 10.77
CA ALA A 30 -0.98 15.91 10.35
C ALA A 30 -0.25 16.93 11.24
N LYS A 31 -0.28 16.76 12.58
CA LYS A 31 0.49 17.60 13.52
C LYS A 31 1.99 17.57 13.26
N ALA A 32 2.52 16.43 12.79
CA ALA A 32 3.91 16.29 12.43
C ALA A 32 4.24 16.90 11.04
N GLY A 33 3.25 17.45 10.34
CA GLY A 33 3.42 18.06 9.01
C GLY A 33 3.69 17.03 7.92
N CYS A 34 3.08 15.83 8.00
CA CYS A 34 3.16 14.84 6.95
C CYS A 34 2.23 15.20 5.80
N ASP A 35 2.71 15.03 4.57
CA ASP A 35 1.92 15.25 3.35
C ASP A 35 0.88 14.15 3.15
N ILE A 36 1.18 12.93 3.61
CA ILE A 36 0.34 11.75 3.48
C ILE A 36 0.58 10.77 4.63
N ILE A 37 -0.49 10.08 5.06
CA ILE A 37 -0.40 8.86 5.86
C ILE A 37 -0.89 7.67 5.05
N ILE A 38 -0.19 6.53 5.18
CA ILE A 38 -0.48 5.29 4.45
C ILE A 38 -0.79 4.20 5.46
N PHE A 39 -1.91 3.51 5.30
CA PHE A 39 -2.37 2.40 6.13
C PHE A 39 -2.17 1.03 5.45
N PRO A 40 -2.20 -0.08 6.19
CA PRO A 40 -2.04 -1.42 5.65
C PRO A 40 -3.16 -1.83 4.68
N GLU A 41 -3.00 -2.96 4.00
CA GLU A 41 -4.03 -3.65 3.23
C GLU A 41 -5.26 -3.92 4.09
N MET A 42 -6.48 -3.77 3.52
CA MET A 42 -7.75 -3.93 4.25
C MET A 42 -7.71 -3.28 5.65
N SER A 43 -7.34 -2.02 5.67
CA SER A 43 -6.88 -1.24 6.82
C SER A 43 -7.80 -1.31 8.05
N PHE A 44 -9.09 -1.53 7.83
CA PHE A 44 -10.07 -1.37 8.89
C PHE A 44 -10.85 -2.65 9.21
N THR A 45 -10.51 -3.75 8.52
CA THR A 45 -11.20 -5.04 8.69
C THR A 45 -10.24 -6.21 8.94
N GLY A 46 -8.95 -6.04 8.59
CA GLY A 46 -8.05 -7.16 8.40
C GLY A 46 -8.35 -7.91 7.10
N CYS A 47 -7.49 -8.83 6.69
CA CYS A 47 -7.63 -9.64 5.49
C CYS A 47 -8.66 -10.76 5.67
N SER A 48 -9.90 -10.40 6.01
CA SER A 48 -11.01 -11.33 6.01
C SER A 48 -11.43 -11.67 4.57
N ILE A 49 -11.87 -12.90 4.35
CA ILE A 49 -12.53 -13.34 3.11
C ILE A 49 -14.07 -13.33 3.24
N ASN A 50 -14.60 -12.90 4.36
CA ASN A 50 -16.03 -12.74 4.59
C ASN A 50 -16.55 -11.46 3.93
N LEU A 51 -16.70 -11.50 2.59
CA LEU A 51 -17.06 -10.33 1.79
C LEU A 51 -18.43 -9.74 2.18
N GLU A 52 -19.37 -10.56 2.66
CA GLU A 52 -20.67 -10.08 3.14
C GLU A 52 -20.53 -9.13 4.32
N LYS A 53 -19.53 -9.34 5.17
CA LYS A 53 -19.28 -8.53 6.37
C LYS A 53 -18.37 -7.34 6.11
N ILE A 54 -17.33 -7.54 5.32
CA ILE A 54 -16.31 -6.50 5.11
C ILE A 54 -16.51 -5.68 3.85
N GLY A 55 -17.19 -6.23 2.83
CA GLY A 55 -17.34 -5.60 1.52
C GLY A 55 -18.25 -4.38 1.56
N GLU A 56 -17.96 -3.41 0.71
CA GLU A 56 -18.71 -2.17 0.59
C GLU A 56 -19.02 -1.87 -0.88
N ASP A 57 -20.17 -1.28 -1.13
CA ASP A 57 -20.51 -0.76 -2.45
C ASP A 57 -19.53 0.34 -2.86
N GLU A 58 -19.00 0.25 -4.09
CA GLU A 58 -17.98 1.17 -4.60
C GLU A 58 -18.48 2.62 -4.66
N ASN A 59 -19.80 2.83 -4.90
CA ASN A 59 -20.40 4.16 -4.99
C ASN A 59 -20.86 4.70 -3.63
N ASN A 60 -20.98 3.84 -2.62
CA ASN A 60 -21.48 4.22 -1.29
C ASN A 60 -20.63 3.59 -0.17
N SER A 61 -19.32 3.64 -0.29
CA SER A 61 -18.41 3.08 0.70
C SER A 61 -18.33 3.93 1.95
N LEU A 62 -18.64 3.32 3.11
CA LEU A 62 -18.44 3.92 4.43
C LEU A 62 -16.94 4.22 4.66
N THR A 63 -16.06 3.31 4.27
CA THR A 63 -14.61 3.47 4.43
C THR A 63 -14.11 4.66 3.63
N VAL A 64 -14.43 4.73 2.34
CA VAL A 64 -13.99 5.83 1.47
C VAL A 64 -14.55 7.16 1.96
N SER A 65 -15.85 7.23 2.29
CA SER A 65 -16.48 8.47 2.77
C SER A 65 -15.91 8.94 4.11
N THR A 66 -15.56 8.01 5.00
CA THR A 66 -14.92 8.33 6.29
C THR A 66 -13.50 8.88 6.08
N MET A 67 -12.71 8.25 5.22
CA MET A 67 -11.34 8.72 4.93
C MET A 67 -11.34 10.07 4.20
N LYS A 68 -12.28 10.33 3.29
CA LYS A 68 -12.50 11.64 2.67
C LYS A 68 -12.75 12.73 3.71
N LYS A 69 -13.66 12.49 4.66
CA LYS A 69 -13.94 13.42 5.76
C LYS A 69 -12.71 13.67 6.64
N MET A 70 -11.97 12.62 7.00
CA MET A 70 -10.75 12.76 7.81
C MET A 70 -9.65 13.50 7.06
N ALA A 71 -9.45 13.25 5.76
CA ALA A 71 -8.47 13.94 4.94
C ALA A 71 -8.72 15.47 4.92
N VAL A 72 -9.96 15.88 4.72
CA VAL A 72 -10.37 17.29 4.78
C VAL A 72 -10.19 17.86 6.18
N THR A 73 -10.63 17.13 7.21
CA THR A 73 -10.58 17.60 8.62
C THR A 73 -9.14 17.85 9.08
N TYR A 74 -8.24 16.95 8.75
CA TYR A 74 -6.85 17.00 9.20
C TYR A 74 -5.89 17.59 8.17
N GLN A 75 -6.37 17.98 6.97
CA GLN A 75 -5.59 18.59 5.88
C GLN A 75 -4.36 17.75 5.50
N THR A 76 -4.53 16.43 5.42
CA THR A 76 -3.48 15.48 5.02
C THR A 76 -4.06 14.42 4.09
N ALA A 77 -3.30 14.00 3.09
CA ALA A 77 -3.74 12.91 2.23
C ALA A 77 -3.71 11.57 3.00
N ILE A 78 -4.62 10.66 2.64
CA ILE A 78 -4.74 9.35 3.28
C ILE A 78 -4.79 8.26 2.22
N ALA A 79 -3.90 7.26 2.33
CA ALA A 79 -3.92 6.07 1.50
C ALA A 79 -4.27 4.85 2.38
N PHE A 80 -5.24 4.03 1.94
CA PHE A 80 -5.82 2.97 2.75
C PHE A 80 -6.34 1.81 1.92
N GLY A 81 -6.38 0.61 2.53
CA GLY A 81 -6.92 -0.60 1.93
C GLY A 81 -8.36 -0.87 2.37
N TRP A 82 -9.19 -1.41 1.47
CA TRP A 82 -10.57 -1.81 1.72
C TRP A 82 -11.06 -2.86 0.72
N ALA A 83 -12.19 -3.51 0.99
CA ALA A 83 -12.82 -4.50 0.13
C ALA A 83 -14.05 -3.90 -0.56
N ALA A 84 -14.06 -3.83 -1.88
CA ALA A 84 -15.23 -3.46 -2.65
C ALA A 84 -16.03 -4.72 -3.03
N LEU A 85 -17.36 -4.63 -2.95
CA LEU A 85 -18.28 -5.66 -3.44
C LEU A 85 -18.20 -5.78 -4.97
N GLY A 86 -18.53 -6.95 -5.48
CA GLY A 86 -18.78 -7.14 -6.92
C GLY A 86 -20.01 -6.38 -7.39
N LYS A 87 -20.08 -6.08 -8.68
CA LYS A 87 -21.17 -5.29 -9.27
C LYS A 87 -22.51 -5.99 -9.23
N GLU A 88 -22.50 -7.33 -9.29
CA GLU A 88 -23.70 -8.15 -9.27
C GLU A 88 -23.77 -8.98 -7.98
N PRO A 89 -24.97 -9.32 -7.48
CA PRO A 89 -25.11 -10.20 -6.34
C PRO A 89 -24.37 -11.53 -6.53
N GLY A 90 -23.51 -11.89 -5.59
CA GLY A 90 -22.68 -13.11 -5.64
C GLY A 90 -21.45 -13.02 -6.53
N ALA A 91 -21.20 -11.90 -7.20
CA ALA A 91 -19.94 -11.67 -7.90
C ALA A 91 -18.80 -11.44 -6.91
N LYS A 92 -17.58 -11.82 -7.32
CA LYS A 92 -16.38 -11.57 -6.53
C LYS A 92 -16.17 -10.06 -6.36
N GLY A 93 -15.68 -9.69 -5.19
CA GLY A 93 -15.26 -8.32 -4.88
C GLY A 93 -13.87 -7.99 -5.41
N THR A 94 -13.34 -6.84 -5.01
CA THR A 94 -11.95 -6.42 -5.27
C THR A 94 -11.27 -5.94 -4.01
N ASN A 95 -10.02 -6.34 -3.81
CA ASN A 95 -9.14 -5.81 -2.77
C ASN A 95 -8.53 -4.51 -3.29
N ARG A 96 -8.89 -3.39 -2.66
CA ARG A 96 -8.60 -2.03 -3.14
C ARG A 96 -7.57 -1.33 -2.27
N PHE A 97 -6.76 -0.50 -2.91
CA PHE A 97 -5.87 0.45 -2.26
C PHE A 97 -6.16 1.83 -2.84
N THR A 98 -6.78 2.68 -2.04
CA THR A 98 -7.28 4.00 -2.44
C THR A 98 -6.47 5.10 -1.78
N LEU A 99 -6.20 6.17 -2.52
CA LEU A 99 -5.61 7.40 -2.02
C LEU A 99 -6.63 8.53 -2.16
N VAL A 100 -6.94 9.20 -1.08
CA VAL A 100 -7.69 10.46 -1.06
C VAL A 100 -6.74 11.61 -0.75
N ASP A 101 -6.91 12.72 -1.44
CA ASP A 101 -6.14 13.94 -1.19
C ASP A 101 -6.71 14.74 0.00
N LYS A 102 -6.03 15.81 0.38
CA LYS A 102 -6.46 16.67 1.49
C LYS A 102 -7.72 17.49 1.20
N GLU A 103 -8.13 17.58 -0.06
CA GLU A 103 -9.38 18.16 -0.52
C GLU A 103 -10.55 17.16 -0.40
N GLY A 104 -10.27 15.89 -0.10
CA GLY A 104 -11.26 14.81 0.03
C GLY A 104 -11.65 14.17 -1.29
N GLU A 105 -10.87 14.36 -2.36
CA GLU A 105 -11.11 13.70 -3.63
C GLU A 105 -10.34 12.37 -3.73
N VAL A 106 -10.93 11.38 -4.41
CA VAL A 106 -10.24 10.13 -4.72
C VAL A 106 -9.23 10.42 -5.82
N PHE A 107 -7.97 10.42 -5.44
CA PHE A 107 -6.86 10.77 -6.32
C PHE A 107 -6.32 9.56 -7.09
N ALA A 108 -6.29 8.40 -6.43
CA ALA A 108 -5.87 7.13 -7.03
C ALA A 108 -6.62 5.97 -6.39
N ASP A 109 -6.89 4.94 -7.17
CA ASP A 109 -7.54 3.74 -6.71
C ASP A 109 -7.02 2.52 -7.48
N TYR A 110 -6.47 1.56 -6.77
CA TYR A 110 -5.80 0.39 -7.31
C TYR A 110 -6.51 -0.88 -6.84
N ALA A 111 -6.80 -1.80 -7.74
CA ALA A 111 -7.25 -3.14 -7.43
C ALA A 111 -6.06 -4.12 -7.48
N LYS A 112 -5.92 -4.97 -6.47
CA LYS A 112 -4.86 -5.96 -6.34
C LYS A 112 -4.77 -6.85 -7.58
N LEU A 113 -3.59 -6.90 -8.22
CA LEU A 113 -3.38 -7.70 -9.41
C LEU A 113 -3.30 -9.20 -9.11
N HIS A 114 -2.69 -9.56 -7.97
CA HIS A 114 -2.42 -10.93 -7.61
C HIS A 114 -3.10 -11.29 -6.27
N PRO A 115 -4.37 -11.75 -6.27
CA PRO A 115 -4.97 -12.34 -5.08
C PRO A 115 -4.11 -13.49 -4.54
N PHE A 116 -4.01 -13.60 -3.22
CA PHE A 116 -3.17 -14.60 -2.55
C PHE A 116 -3.86 -15.98 -2.56
N THR A 117 -3.51 -16.82 -3.52
CA THR A 117 -4.17 -18.12 -3.75
C THR A 117 -4.05 -19.08 -2.57
N TYR A 118 -2.92 -19.11 -1.87
CA TYR A 118 -2.74 -19.94 -0.68
C TYR A 118 -3.70 -19.56 0.47
N GLY A 119 -4.13 -18.30 0.54
CA GLY A 119 -5.11 -17.80 1.50
C GLY A 119 -6.54 -17.77 0.96
N HIS A 120 -6.83 -18.50 -0.11
CA HIS A 120 -8.16 -18.57 -0.74
C HIS A 120 -8.71 -17.21 -1.23
N GLU A 121 -7.89 -16.17 -1.23
CA GLU A 121 -8.31 -14.81 -1.61
C GLU A 121 -8.90 -14.78 -3.03
N GLY A 122 -8.35 -15.56 -3.96
CA GLY A 122 -8.84 -15.66 -5.34
C GLY A 122 -10.21 -16.31 -5.51
N GLU A 123 -10.77 -16.92 -4.46
CA GLU A 123 -12.14 -17.46 -4.47
C GLU A 123 -13.16 -16.33 -4.25
N VAL A 124 -12.75 -15.25 -3.56
CA VAL A 124 -13.60 -14.15 -3.10
C VAL A 124 -13.34 -12.86 -3.87
N PHE A 125 -12.10 -12.61 -4.28
CA PHE A 125 -11.70 -11.37 -4.96
C PHE A 125 -11.26 -11.60 -6.40
N GLU A 126 -11.70 -10.72 -7.27
CA GLU A 126 -11.22 -10.62 -8.66
C GLU A 126 -9.81 -10.03 -8.73
N LYS A 127 -9.11 -10.38 -9.79
CA LYS A 127 -7.82 -9.78 -10.14
C LYS A 127 -8.02 -8.37 -10.67
N GLY A 128 -7.20 -7.43 -10.21
CA GLY A 128 -7.06 -6.14 -10.86
C GLY A 128 -6.51 -6.28 -12.29
N THR A 129 -6.70 -5.25 -13.09
CA THR A 129 -6.34 -5.28 -14.53
C THR A 129 -5.37 -4.18 -14.93
N GLN A 130 -4.98 -3.30 -14.00
CA GLN A 130 -4.18 -2.12 -14.33
C GLN A 130 -3.06 -1.87 -13.31
N ILE A 131 -1.90 -1.48 -13.82
CA ILE A 131 -0.84 -0.85 -13.02
C ILE A 131 -1.09 0.65 -13.10
N ILE A 132 -1.31 1.28 -11.96
CA ILE A 132 -1.52 2.73 -11.91
C ILE A 132 -0.23 3.47 -11.59
N THR A 133 -0.04 4.60 -12.27
CA THR A 133 1.00 5.58 -11.96
C THR A 133 0.40 6.96 -12.06
N VAL A 134 0.45 7.73 -10.97
CA VAL A 134 -0.21 9.05 -10.89
C VAL A 134 0.77 10.11 -10.38
N PRO A 135 0.69 11.35 -10.89
CA PRO A 135 1.47 12.46 -10.34
C PRO A 135 0.89 12.85 -8.98
N PHE A 136 1.71 12.95 -7.95
CA PHE A 136 1.29 13.34 -6.61
C PHE A 136 2.37 14.20 -5.94
N LEU A 137 2.03 15.44 -5.58
CA LEU A 137 2.92 16.40 -4.90
C LEU A 137 4.29 16.55 -5.58
N GLY A 138 4.28 16.70 -6.91
CA GLY A 138 5.50 16.88 -7.70
C GLY A 138 6.34 15.61 -7.92
N ARG A 139 5.80 14.44 -7.56
CA ARG A 139 6.36 13.11 -7.77
C ARG A 139 5.40 12.23 -8.56
N THR A 140 5.87 11.13 -9.10
CA THR A 140 5.02 10.10 -9.65
C THR A 140 5.01 8.89 -8.70
N ILE A 141 3.83 8.49 -8.26
CA ILE A 141 3.65 7.35 -7.36
C ILE A 141 3.00 6.17 -8.09
N SER A 142 3.25 4.97 -7.60
CA SER A 142 2.52 3.74 -7.92
C SER A 142 2.12 3.03 -6.64
N MET A 143 1.14 2.13 -6.72
CA MET A 143 0.50 1.49 -5.57
C MET A 143 0.35 -0.01 -5.83
N PHE A 144 0.73 -0.84 -4.86
CA PHE A 144 0.58 -2.29 -4.90
C PHE A 144 0.12 -2.84 -3.55
N ILE A 145 -0.41 -4.07 -3.57
CA ILE A 145 -0.98 -4.71 -2.38
C ILE A 145 -0.30 -6.05 -2.12
N CYS A 146 0.35 -6.18 -0.97
CA CYS A 146 0.76 -7.42 -0.29
C CYS A 146 1.44 -8.45 -1.22
N TYR A 147 0.70 -9.43 -1.71
CA TYR A 147 1.21 -10.50 -2.55
C TYR A 147 1.83 -10.01 -3.86
N ASP A 148 1.39 -8.85 -4.35
CA ASP A 148 1.99 -8.17 -5.51
C ASP A 148 3.50 -7.95 -5.34
N LEU A 149 3.99 -7.80 -4.10
CA LEU A 149 5.41 -7.61 -3.79
C LEU A 149 6.29 -8.78 -4.30
N ARG A 150 5.73 -9.96 -4.52
CA ARG A 150 6.46 -11.13 -5.02
C ARG A 150 6.74 -11.10 -6.52
N PHE A 151 6.07 -10.24 -7.27
CA PHE A 151 6.13 -10.19 -8.73
C PHE A 151 6.95 -8.97 -9.20
N PRO A 152 8.27 -9.14 -9.50
CA PRO A 152 9.15 -8.03 -9.87
C PRO A 152 8.70 -7.31 -11.15
N GLU A 153 8.03 -8.01 -12.05
CA GLU A 153 7.61 -7.50 -13.36
C GLU A 153 6.76 -6.24 -13.24
N ILE A 154 5.76 -6.27 -12.34
CA ILE A 154 4.85 -5.12 -12.16
C ILE A 154 5.57 -3.90 -11.57
N PHE A 155 6.55 -4.13 -10.69
CA PHE A 155 7.38 -3.05 -10.14
C PHE A 155 8.25 -2.42 -11.21
N GLN A 156 8.85 -3.23 -12.06
CA GLN A 156 9.70 -2.76 -13.16
C GLN A 156 8.88 -1.99 -14.21
N ILE A 157 7.63 -2.40 -14.47
CA ILE A 157 6.72 -1.66 -15.35
C ILE A 157 6.35 -0.30 -14.72
N ALA A 158 5.93 -0.30 -13.45
CA ALA A 158 5.58 0.92 -12.73
C ALA A 158 6.75 1.91 -12.67
N ALA A 159 7.94 1.42 -12.40
CA ALA A 159 9.16 2.23 -12.26
C ALA A 159 9.60 2.96 -13.53
N ARG A 160 9.04 2.65 -14.69
CA ARG A 160 9.26 3.46 -15.91
C ARG A 160 8.80 4.91 -15.73
N LYS A 161 7.84 5.14 -14.84
CA LYS A 161 7.26 6.46 -14.54
C LYS A 161 7.31 6.81 -13.06
N ALA A 162 7.14 5.83 -12.16
CA ALA A 162 7.03 6.06 -10.73
C ALA A 162 8.40 6.28 -10.07
N ASP A 163 8.48 7.32 -9.22
CA ASP A 163 9.61 7.61 -8.35
C ASP A 163 9.47 6.93 -6.99
N ILE A 164 8.22 6.71 -6.58
CA ILE A 164 7.85 6.18 -5.29
C ILE A 164 6.82 5.07 -5.52
N ILE A 165 7.01 3.94 -4.87
CA ILE A 165 6.08 2.80 -4.92
C ILE A 165 5.61 2.48 -3.51
N PHE A 166 4.30 2.59 -3.27
CA PHE A 166 3.66 2.21 -2.03
C PHE A 166 3.24 0.75 -2.09
N VAL A 167 3.48 0.01 -1.01
CA VAL A 167 3.05 -1.39 -0.84
C VAL A 167 2.36 -1.53 0.50
N THR A 168 1.08 -1.83 0.50
CA THR A 168 0.32 -2.09 1.73
C THR A 168 0.12 -3.59 1.92
N ALA A 169 0.12 -4.07 3.16
CA ALA A 169 0.04 -5.50 3.41
C ALA A 169 -0.61 -5.87 4.75
N ASN A 170 -1.11 -7.13 4.79
CA ASN A 170 -1.23 -7.95 5.98
C ASN A 170 -0.24 -9.12 5.83
N TRP A 171 1.03 -8.86 6.13
CA TRP A 171 2.12 -9.81 5.92
C TRP A 171 2.51 -10.50 7.22
N PRO A 172 2.25 -11.80 7.39
CA PRO A 172 2.49 -12.51 8.64
C PRO A 172 3.98 -12.62 9.02
N SER A 173 4.24 -12.62 10.32
CA SER A 173 5.59 -12.67 10.91
C SER A 173 6.42 -13.87 10.45
N ILE A 174 5.78 -15.02 10.21
CA ILE A 174 6.45 -16.22 9.69
C ILE A 174 7.17 -16.00 8.36
N ARG A 175 6.77 -14.99 7.60
CA ARG A 175 7.39 -14.58 6.32
C ARG A 175 8.04 -13.21 6.40
N ARG A 176 8.40 -12.74 7.60
CA ARG A 176 9.05 -11.44 7.84
C ARG A 176 10.29 -11.23 6.96
N ALA A 177 11.17 -12.22 6.88
CA ALA A 177 12.38 -12.14 6.07
C ALA A 177 12.07 -11.87 4.58
N HIS A 178 10.99 -12.46 4.03
CA HIS A 178 10.57 -12.18 2.67
C HIS A 178 10.12 -10.72 2.50
N TRP A 179 9.31 -10.19 3.43
CA TRP A 179 8.85 -8.81 3.43
C TRP A 179 10.01 -7.82 3.34
N GLU A 180 10.94 -7.93 4.29
CA GLU A 180 12.10 -7.04 4.38
C GLU A 180 13.02 -7.13 3.17
N THR A 181 13.32 -8.36 2.72
CA THR A 181 14.19 -8.60 1.57
C THR A 181 13.57 -8.10 0.28
N LEU A 182 12.28 -8.40 0.04
CA LEU A 182 11.61 -8.02 -1.19
C LEU A 182 11.44 -6.50 -1.31
N LEU A 183 11.06 -5.79 -0.24
CA LEU A 183 10.98 -4.32 -0.27
C LEU A 183 12.32 -3.69 -0.69
N ARG A 184 13.41 -4.16 -0.11
CA ARG A 184 14.76 -3.68 -0.47
C ARG A 184 15.13 -4.05 -1.90
N ALA A 185 14.85 -5.28 -2.32
CA ALA A 185 15.12 -5.73 -3.69
C ALA A 185 14.35 -4.87 -4.71
N ARG A 186 13.04 -4.62 -4.47
CA ARG A 186 12.24 -3.76 -5.34
C ARG A 186 12.79 -2.34 -5.42
N ALA A 187 13.25 -1.77 -4.30
CA ALA A 187 13.83 -0.44 -4.30
C ALA A 187 15.12 -0.37 -5.14
N ILE A 188 16.01 -1.35 -4.99
CA ILE A 188 17.29 -1.43 -5.71
C ILE A 188 17.06 -1.62 -7.21
N GLU A 189 16.27 -2.63 -7.60
CA GLU A 189 16.06 -2.99 -9.00
C GLU A 189 15.30 -1.93 -9.80
N THR A 190 14.39 -1.20 -9.13
CA THR A 190 13.59 -0.15 -9.76
C THR A 190 14.22 1.24 -9.63
N GLN A 191 15.18 1.39 -8.75
CA GLN A 191 15.79 2.69 -8.40
C GLN A 191 14.73 3.71 -7.97
N SER A 192 13.69 3.23 -7.27
CA SER A 192 12.60 4.02 -6.69
C SER A 192 12.67 4.00 -5.17
N TYR A 193 12.01 4.94 -4.52
CA TYR A 193 11.62 4.72 -3.13
C TYR A 193 10.56 3.63 -3.08
N VAL A 194 10.73 2.67 -2.17
CA VAL A 194 9.70 1.66 -1.87
C VAL A 194 9.29 1.79 -0.41
N VAL A 195 8.00 2.03 -0.21
CA VAL A 195 7.41 2.28 1.11
C VAL A 195 6.45 1.14 1.41
N GLY A 196 6.85 0.25 2.32
CA GLY A 196 6.04 -0.87 2.74
C GLY A 196 5.33 -0.59 4.06
N VAL A 197 3.98 -0.70 4.08
CA VAL A 197 3.16 -0.51 5.27
C VAL A 197 2.44 -1.80 5.59
N ASN A 198 2.76 -2.37 6.74
CA ASN A 198 2.18 -3.63 7.22
C ASN A 198 1.44 -3.42 8.54
N CYS A 199 0.52 -4.30 8.86
CA CYS A 199 -0.21 -4.29 10.12
C CYS A 199 0.58 -4.96 11.25
N VAL A 200 0.14 -4.74 12.49
CA VAL A 200 0.68 -5.36 13.70
C VAL A 200 -0.45 -6.01 14.50
N GLY A 201 -0.11 -6.89 15.42
CA GLY A 201 -1.06 -7.58 16.30
C GLY A 201 -1.25 -9.05 15.96
N GLU A 202 -2.28 -9.66 16.52
CA GLU A 202 -2.64 -11.06 16.31
C GLU A 202 -4.11 -11.16 15.92
N ARG A 203 -4.40 -11.85 14.80
CA ARG A 203 -5.77 -12.07 14.33
C ARG A 203 -5.83 -13.25 13.38
N ASP A 204 -6.96 -13.94 13.40
CA ASP A 204 -7.23 -15.12 12.56
C ASP A 204 -6.07 -16.14 12.55
N GLY A 205 -5.53 -16.44 13.77
CA GLY A 205 -4.44 -17.39 13.96
C GLY A 205 -3.08 -16.95 13.41
N SER A 206 -2.95 -15.73 12.95
CA SER A 206 -1.70 -15.17 12.42
C SER A 206 -1.16 -14.04 13.29
N VAL A 207 0.15 -14.03 13.48
CA VAL A 207 0.89 -12.96 14.17
C VAL A 207 1.50 -12.02 13.14
N TYR A 208 1.32 -10.72 13.33
CA TYR A 208 1.84 -9.65 12.48
C TYR A 208 2.78 -8.77 13.32
N THR A 209 4.02 -8.63 12.86
CA THR A 209 5.05 -7.83 13.57
C THR A 209 5.21 -6.43 12.97
N GLY A 210 4.38 -6.07 12.01
CA GLY A 210 4.53 -4.81 11.31
C GLY A 210 5.72 -4.83 10.40
N ASP A 211 6.85 -4.31 10.88
CA ASP A 211 8.08 -4.13 10.10
C ASP A 211 7.84 -3.20 8.90
N SER A 212 6.91 -2.23 9.07
CA SER A 212 6.72 -1.16 8.09
C SER A 212 8.00 -0.39 7.92
N MET A 213 8.40 -0.14 6.66
CA MET A 213 9.66 0.53 6.36
C MET A 213 9.61 1.35 5.08
N ALA A 214 10.44 2.40 5.03
CA ALA A 214 10.74 3.12 3.80
C ALA A 214 12.18 2.80 3.37
N VAL A 215 12.35 2.49 2.10
CA VAL A 215 13.64 2.10 1.50
C VAL A 215 13.93 3.05 0.34
N ASP A 216 15.18 3.56 0.29
CA ASP A 216 15.63 4.42 -0.80
C ASP A 216 16.06 3.61 -2.05
N SER A 217 16.34 4.31 -3.13
CA SER A 217 16.69 3.74 -4.44
C SER A 217 17.99 2.93 -4.49
N ILE A 218 18.78 2.92 -3.43
CA ILE A 218 20.01 2.12 -3.30
C ILE A 218 19.91 1.07 -2.20
N GLY A 219 18.69 0.87 -1.63
CA GLY A 219 18.40 -0.17 -0.66
C GLY A 219 18.66 0.19 0.79
N ASN A 220 18.94 1.46 1.12
CA ASN A 220 19.05 1.90 2.50
C ASN A 220 17.66 2.01 3.13
N VAL A 221 17.54 1.49 4.35
CA VAL A 221 16.33 1.63 5.16
C VAL A 221 16.35 3.00 5.83
N LEU A 222 15.43 3.89 5.43
CA LEU A 222 15.29 5.25 5.97
C LEU A 222 14.66 5.24 7.37
N GLY A 223 13.85 4.22 7.64
CA GLY A 223 13.22 4.00 8.92
C GLY A 223 12.44 2.69 8.91
N LYS A 224 12.26 2.11 10.08
CA LYS A 224 11.51 0.86 10.29
C LYS A 224 10.79 0.90 11.63
N LEU A 225 9.55 0.44 11.66
CA LEU A 225 8.75 0.27 12.87
C LEU A 225 8.39 -1.21 13.02
N SER A 226 8.69 -1.81 14.17
CA SER A 226 8.49 -3.24 14.44
C SER A 226 7.77 -3.47 15.74
N GLY A 227 6.89 -4.50 15.79
CA GLY A 227 6.33 -5.10 17.00
C GLY A 227 5.33 -4.25 17.77
N LYS A 228 4.95 -3.07 17.32
CA LYS A 228 4.00 -2.18 18.00
C LYS A 228 3.19 -1.32 17.05
N GLU A 229 1.99 -0.98 17.47
CA GLU A 229 1.17 0.02 16.79
C GLU A 229 1.82 1.41 16.85
N GLY A 230 1.69 2.20 15.79
CA GLY A 230 2.19 3.56 15.76
C GLY A 230 2.42 4.11 14.35
N ILE A 231 2.99 5.30 14.28
CA ILE A 231 3.40 5.94 13.03
C ILE A 231 4.92 5.99 12.90
N LEU A 232 5.42 5.69 11.70
CA LEU A 232 6.80 5.91 11.32
C LEU A 232 6.84 7.08 10.32
N ILE A 233 7.60 8.12 10.63
CA ILE A 233 7.71 9.29 9.76
C ILE A 233 9.03 9.25 9.02
N CYS A 234 8.98 9.40 7.68
CA CYS A 234 10.13 9.45 6.81
C CYS A 234 10.07 10.66 5.86
N ASN A 235 11.24 11.18 5.48
CA ASN A 235 11.36 12.20 4.46
C ASN A 235 11.93 11.56 3.19
N LEU A 236 11.24 11.75 2.06
CA LEU A 236 11.67 11.30 0.73
C LEU A 236 12.20 12.52 -0.04
N ASP A 237 13.47 12.48 -0.41
CA ASP A 237 14.15 13.53 -1.17
C ASP A 237 14.26 13.20 -2.68
N ASP A 238 15.14 13.89 -3.40
CA ASP A 238 15.32 13.74 -4.85
C ASP A 238 16.39 12.70 -5.25
N ARG A 239 16.98 11.99 -4.28
CA ARG A 239 18.12 11.10 -4.54
C ARG A 239 17.81 9.96 -5.50
N ALA A 240 16.62 9.34 -5.40
CA ALA A 240 16.20 8.27 -6.30
C ALA A 240 16.22 8.75 -7.76
N TRP A 241 15.66 9.93 -8.01
CA TRP A 241 15.60 10.51 -9.34
C TRP A 241 16.98 10.87 -9.91
N SER A 242 17.85 11.43 -9.07
CA SER A 242 19.21 11.77 -9.49
C SER A 242 20.06 10.54 -9.77
N LEU A 243 19.81 9.42 -9.08
CA LEU A 243 20.49 8.16 -9.34
C LEU A 243 20.13 7.61 -10.73
N ARG A 244 18.87 7.61 -11.12
CA ARG A 244 18.40 7.15 -12.44
C ARG A 244 19.05 7.90 -13.60
N LYS A 245 19.36 9.19 -13.42
CA LYS A 245 20.08 9.98 -14.45
C LYS A 245 21.54 9.56 -14.62
N LYS A 246 22.17 9.05 -13.56
CA LYS A 246 23.58 8.66 -13.56
C LYS A 246 23.81 7.19 -13.86
N PHE A 247 22.91 6.33 -13.43
CA PHE A 247 23.00 4.88 -13.50
C PHE A 247 21.62 4.30 -13.82
N ALA A 248 21.25 4.31 -15.09
CA ALA A 248 19.90 3.98 -15.55
C ALA A 248 19.76 2.49 -15.88
N THR A 249 19.65 1.61 -14.88
CA THR A 249 19.53 0.15 -15.10
C THR A 249 18.30 -0.22 -15.94
N ALA A 250 17.25 0.56 -15.90
CA ALA A 250 16.07 0.36 -16.74
C ALA A 250 16.36 0.53 -18.25
N ALA A 251 17.33 1.37 -18.61
CA ALA A 251 17.73 1.59 -20.01
C ALA A 251 18.51 0.40 -20.60
N ASP A 252 19.16 -0.41 -19.76
CA ASP A 252 19.92 -1.57 -20.17
C ASP A 252 19.07 -2.83 -20.38
N ARG A 253 17.77 -2.74 -20.10
CA ARG A 253 16.84 -3.86 -20.24
C ARG A 253 16.62 -4.24 -21.70
N ARG A 254 16.77 -5.51 -21.99
CA ARG A 254 16.57 -6.08 -23.33
C ARG A 254 15.12 -6.55 -23.51
N GLU A 255 14.15 -5.62 -23.47
CA GLU A 255 12.72 -5.94 -23.45
C GLU A 255 12.26 -6.78 -24.65
N SER A 256 12.76 -6.49 -25.85
CA SER A 256 12.45 -7.30 -27.05
C SER A 256 12.93 -8.74 -26.90
N PHE A 257 14.11 -8.94 -26.31
CA PHE A 257 14.65 -10.27 -26.04
C PHE A 257 13.79 -11.02 -25.00
N TYR A 258 13.41 -10.36 -23.91
CA TYR A 258 12.60 -11.01 -22.87
C TYR A 258 11.23 -11.46 -23.36
N LYS A 259 10.60 -10.72 -24.29
CA LYS A 259 9.29 -11.07 -24.86
C LYS A 259 9.27 -12.41 -25.61
N GLU A 260 10.43 -12.93 -26.00
CA GLU A 260 10.55 -14.23 -26.67
C GLU A 260 10.42 -15.41 -25.71
N PHE A 261 10.46 -15.15 -24.38
CA PHE A 261 10.46 -16.19 -23.34
C PHE A 261 9.24 -16.11 -22.37
N PHE A 262 8.35 -15.14 -22.57
CA PHE A 262 7.16 -14.97 -21.74
C PHE A 262 5.86 -14.99 -22.52
#